data_99adc0eb93373400b7ebf4c6995b180d
#
_entry.id   99adc0eb93373400b7ebf4c6995b180d
#
_cell.length_a   1.000
_cell.length_b   1.000
_cell.length_c   1.000
_cell.angle_alpha   90.00
_cell.angle_beta   90.00
_cell.angle_gamma   90.00
#
_symmetry.space_group_name_H-M   'P 1'
#
loop_
_entity.id
_entity.type
_entity.pdbx_description
1 polymer ?
#
loop_
_entity_poly.entity_id
_entity_poly.type
_entity_poly.pdbx_seq_one_letter_code
_entity_poly.pdbx_strand_id
1 'polypeptide(L)'
;MKDIEIIEEKSFKYVELGEGQPIVILHGLMGGLSNFNCVFSFFPNHGYKIIMPVLPLYDKPVDETNVKDFAEYLNSFLKFKKINSTIVIGNSLGGHIGLLFTKLFFQKVKGLVLTGSSGLYENSMGNAYPKRGSYEYIKKKTEEVFFNPKVETKEHVDEVFET
;
A
#
# COMPACT_ATOMS: atom_id res chain seq x y z
N MET A 1 -6.57 -20.67 -0.66
CA MET A 1 -5.49 -19.74 -1.02
C MET A 1 -4.22 -20.27 -0.40
N LYS A 2 -3.05 -20.18 -1.06
CA LYS A 2 -1.79 -20.41 -0.34
C LYS A 2 -1.68 -19.31 0.72
N ASP A 3 -1.36 -19.71 1.94
CA ASP A 3 -1.11 -18.74 3.00
C ASP A 3 -0.01 -17.80 2.54
N ILE A 4 -0.32 -16.50 2.51
CA ILE A 4 0.65 -15.48 2.12
C ILE A 4 1.53 -15.23 3.36
N GLU A 5 2.78 -15.64 3.27
CA GLU A 5 3.74 -15.51 4.36
C GLU A 5 4.44 -14.15 4.31
N ILE A 6 4.50 -13.48 5.47
CA ILE A 6 5.31 -12.26 5.63
C ILE A 6 6.75 -12.69 5.94
N ILE A 7 7.65 -12.27 5.09
CA ILE A 7 9.09 -12.47 5.24
C ILE A 7 9.64 -11.31 6.06
N GLU A 8 10.37 -11.62 7.13
CA GLU A 8 11.12 -10.64 7.91
C GLU A 8 12.61 -10.82 7.67
N GLU A 9 13.24 -9.82 7.07
CA GLU A 9 14.67 -9.87 6.76
C GLU A 9 15.33 -8.52 6.99
N LYS A 10 16.36 -8.48 7.85
CA LYS A 10 16.99 -7.25 8.36
C LYS A 10 15.94 -6.34 9.00
N SER A 11 15.77 -5.13 8.45
CA SER A 11 14.79 -4.13 8.92
C SER A 11 13.52 -4.10 8.04
N PHE A 12 13.35 -5.07 7.16
CA PHE A 12 12.24 -5.08 6.21
C PHE A 12 11.30 -6.26 6.46
N LYS A 13 10.00 -5.97 6.39
CA LYS A 13 8.92 -6.95 6.34
C LYS A 13 8.26 -6.84 4.99
N TYR A 14 8.02 -7.96 4.33
CA TYR A 14 7.45 -7.93 2.99
C TYR A 14 6.85 -9.28 2.61
N VAL A 15 6.00 -9.26 1.60
CA VAL A 15 5.53 -10.45 0.89
C VAL A 15 6.21 -10.52 -0.46
N GLU A 16 6.61 -11.72 -0.89
CA GLU A 16 7.19 -11.96 -2.22
C GLU A 16 6.64 -13.24 -2.82
N LEU A 17 6.12 -13.14 -4.05
CA LEU A 17 5.52 -14.28 -4.77
C LEU A 17 5.88 -14.21 -6.26
N GLY A 18 6.13 -15.39 -6.85
CA GLY A 18 6.42 -15.52 -8.28
C GLY A 18 7.85 -15.14 -8.67
N GLU A 19 8.10 -15.20 -9.96
CA GLU A 19 9.39 -14.90 -10.58
C GLU A 19 9.20 -14.05 -11.82
N GLY A 20 10.27 -13.36 -12.26
CA GLY A 20 10.26 -12.54 -13.47
C GLY A 20 10.28 -11.03 -13.21
N GLN A 21 9.56 -10.26 -14.05
CA GLN A 21 9.55 -8.80 -13.96
C GLN A 21 8.95 -8.34 -12.60
N PRO A 22 9.69 -7.58 -11.78
CA PRO A 22 9.18 -7.14 -10.50
C PRO A 22 8.04 -6.13 -10.63
N ILE A 23 6.99 -6.36 -9.84
CA ILE A 23 5.90 -5.41 -9.56
C ILE A 23 5.93 -5.18 -8.06
N VAL A 24 6.06 -3.93 -7.66
CA VAL A 24 5.98 -3.53 -6.24
C VAL A 24 4.62 -2.95 -5.94
N ILE A 25 3.99 -3.47 -4.89
CA ILE A 25 2.70 -3.00 -4.41
C ILE A 25 2.92 -2.13 -3.18
N LEU A 26 2.29 -0.97 -3.16
CA LEU A 26 2.27 -0.05 -2.03
C LEU A 26 0.83 0.04 -1.51
N HIS A 27 0.63 -0.46 -0.29
CA HIS A 27 -0.68 -0.46 0.36
C HIS A 27 -1.04 0.92 0.92
N GLY A 28 -2.33 1.12 1.20
CA GLY A 28 -2.84 2.31 1.85
C GLY A 28 -2.72 2.24 3.38
N LEU A 29 -3.22 3.30 4.04
CA LEU A 29 -3.21 3.42 5.50
C LEU A 29 -4.07 2.36 6.19
N MET A 30 -5.19 1.99 5.56
CA MET A 30 -6.20 1.06 6.09
C MET A 30 -6.35 -0.18 5.19
N GLY A 31 -5.30 -0.56 4.46
CA GLY A 31 -5.36 -1.65 3.50
C GLY A 31 -4.47 -2.81 3.91
N GLY A 32 -5.08 -3.96 4.17
CA GLY A 32 -4.38 -5.21 4.40
C GLY A 32 -3.97 -5.94 3.12
N LEU A 33 -3.37 -7.11 3.29
CA LEU A 33 -2.98 -8.00 2.19
C LEU A 33 -4.18 -8.46 1.36
N SER A 34 -5.35 -8.58 1.98
CA SER A 34 -6.59 -9.04 1.38
C SER A 34 -7.03 -8.22 0.18
N ASN A 35 -6.80 -6.90 0.20
CA ASN A 35 -7.14 -5.99 -0.89
C ASN A 35 -6.41 -6.33 -2.21
N PHE A 36 -5.32 -7.08 -2.13
CA PHE A 36 -4.47 -7.42 -3.27
C PHE A 36 -4.54 -8.91 -3.66
N ASN A 37 -5.49 -9.68 -3.11
CA ASN A 37 -5.62 -11.12 -3.35
C ASN A 37 -5.66 -11.48 -4.85
N CYS A 38 -6.38 -10.71 -5.68
CA CYS A 38 -6.41 -10.93 -7.12
C CYS A 38 -5.04 -10.69 -7.77
N VAL A 39 -4.27 -9.72 -7.27
CA VAL A 39 -2.92 -9.41 -7.76
C VAL A 39 -1.97 -10.55 -7.41
N PHE A 40 -2.02 -11.03 -6.17
CA PHE A 40 -1.20 -12.15 -5.70
C PHE A 40 -1.53 -13.48 -6.39
N SER A 41 -2.78 -13.69 -6.80
CA SER A 41 -3.17 -14.92 -7.48
C SER A 41 -2.91 -14.90 -8.98
N PHE A 42 -2.97 -13.74 -9.63
CA PHE A 42 -2.86 -13.61 -11.09
C PHE A 42 -1.42 -13.44 -11.56
N PHE A 43 -0.76 -12.39 -11.14
CA PHE A 43 0.52 -11.97 -11.73
C PHE A 43 1.68 -12.96 -11.55
N PRO A 44 1.82 -13.68 -10.42
CA PRO A 44 2.87 -14.68 -10.28
C PRO A 44 2.82 -15.80 -11.31
N ASN A 45 1.63 -16.12 -11.80
CA ASN A 45 1.43 -17.14 -12.84
C ASN A 45 1.64 -16.62 -14.28
N HIS A 46 1.95 -15.32 -14.43
CA HIS A 46 2.09 -14.64 -15.71
C HIS A 46 3.48 -14.00 -15.90
N GLY A 47 4.51 -14.54 -15.25
CA GLY A 47 5.90 -14.09 -15.41
C GLY A 47 6.24 -12.81 -14.67
N TYR A 48 5.52 -12.51 -13.60
CA TYR A 48 5.80 -11.37 -12.73
C TYR A 48 6.17 -11.84 -11.32
N LYS A 49 7.10 -11.13 -10.73
CA LYS A 49 7.42 -11.22 -9.31
C LYS A 49 6.69 -10.11 -8.57
N ILE A 50 5.73 -10.48 -7.74
CA ILE A 50 5.02 -9.54 -6.88
C ILE A 50 5.76 -9.37 -5.58
N ILE A 51 6.01 -8.11 -5.19
CA ILE A 51 6.67 -7.76 -3.93
C ILE A 51 5.85 -6.67 -3.26
N MET A 52 5.46 -6.89 -2.02
CA MET A 52 4.73 -5.91 -1.24
C MET A 52 5.46 -5.67 0.09
N PRO A 53 6.24 -4.57 0.20
CA PRO A 53 6.80 -4.19 1.48
C PRO A 53 5.68 -3.77 2.45
N VAL A 54 5.79 -4.18 3.69
CA VAL A 54 4.99 -3.63 4.78
C VAL A 54 5.56 -2.25 5.10
N LEU A 55 4.79 -1.21 4.81
CA LEU A 55 5.23 0.16 5.04
C LEU A 55 5.22 0.46 6.54
N PRO A 56 6.27 1.12 7.08
CA PRO A 56 6.36 1.44 8.52
C PRO A 56 5.48 2.65 8.89
N LEU A 57 4.18 2.55 8.61
CA LEU A 57 3.23 3.66 8.73
C LEU A 57 3.00 4.11 10.17
N TYR A 58 3.23 3.20 11.12
CA TYR A 58 2.93 3.40 12.54
C TYR A 58 4.17 3.40 13.43
N ASP A 59 5.36 3.35 12.84
CA ASP A 59 6.63 3.28 13.58
C ASP A 59 7.02 4.64 14.21
N LYS A 60 6.40 5.72 13.75
CA LYS A 60 6.64 7.08 14.21
C LYS A 60 5.32 7.81 14.53
N PRO A 61 5.34 8.82 15.41
CA PRO A 61 4.24 9.74 15.57
C PRO A 61 3.82 10.39 14.24
N VAL A 62 2.53 10.71 14.09
CA VAL A 62 1.97 11.24 12.84
C VAL A 62 2.61 12.58 12.44
N ASP A 63 2.92 13.42 13.41
CA ASP A 63 3.55 14.73 13.24
C ASP A 63 5.03 14.65 12.82
N GLU A 64 5.68 13.49 13.02
CA GLU A 64 7.04 13.20 12.59
C GLU A 64 7.11 12.40 11.28
N THR A 65 5.95 12.07 10.69
CA THR A 65 5.84 11.20 9.53
C THR A 65 5.49 11.99 8.28
N ASN A 66 6.21 11.75 7.20
CA ASN A 66 5.90 12.36 5.91
C ASN A 66 6.04 11.35 4.75
N VAL A 67 5.37 11.64 3.63
CA VAL A 67 5.34 10.74 2.46
C VAL A 67 6.72 10.55 1.84
N LYS A 68 7.62 11.52 2.01
CA LYS A 68 8.99 11.43 1.49
C LYS A 68 9.79 10.34 2.20
N ASP A 69 9.62 10.17 3.51
CA ASP A 69 10.30 9.12 4.28
C ASP A 69 9.92 7.74 3.76
N PHE A 70 8.65 7.53 3.39
CA PHE A 70 8.21 6.28 2.79
C PHE A 70 8.75 6.06 1.37
N ALA A 71 8.90 7.12 0.58
CA ALA A 71 9.54 7.00 -0.73
C ALA A 71 11.04 6.65 -0.60
N GLU A 72 11.73 7.19 0.40
CA GLU A 72 13.12 6.85 0.71
C GLU A 72 13.25 5.44 1.31
N TYR A 73 12.29 5.02 2.15
CA TYR A 73 12.20 3.64 2.62
C TYR A 73 12.05 2.67 1.44
N LEU A 74 11.16 2.94 0.50
CA LEU A 74 11.00 2.13 -0.70
C LEU A 74 12.29 2.06 -1.51
N ASN A 75 13.00 3.18 -1.68
CA ASN A 75 14.29 3.18 -2.37
C ASN A 75 15.32 2.28 -1.68
N SER A 76 15.37 2.32 -0.35
CA SER A 76 16.25 1.48 0.46
C SER A 76 15.87 0.01 0.36
N PHE A 77 14.59 -0.29 0.39
CA PHE A 77 14.05 -1.63 0.19
C PHE A 77 14.42 -2.20 -1.20
N LEU A 78 14.22 -1.42 -2.28
CA LEU A 78 14.60 -1.87 -3.63
C LEU A 78 16.10 -2.10 -3.78
N LYS A 79 16.94 -1.29 -3.13
CA LYS A 79 18.40 -1.52 -3.07
C LYS A 79 18.71 -2.82 -2.34
N PHE A 80 18.07 -3.08 -1.21
CA PHE A 80 18.22 -4.32 -0.44
C PHE A 80 17.83 -5.54 -1.29
N LYS A 81 16.71 -5.49 -2.02
CA LYS A 81 16.25 -6.55 -2.94
C LYS A 81 17.04 -6.62 -4.25
N LYS A 82 18.01 -5.72 -4.48
CA LYS A 82 18.77 -5.59 -5.74
C LYS A 82 17.87 -5.37 -6.97
N ILE A 83 16.76 -4.67 -6.79
CA ILE A 83 15.83 -4.33 -7.87
C ILE A 83 16.21 -2.97 -8.43
N ASN A 84 16.67 -2.97 -9.66
CA ASN A 84 17.09 -1.74 -10.35
C ASN A 84 15.90 -0.96 -10.93
N SER A 85 14.86 -1.66 -11.39
CA SER A 85 13.64 -1.03 -11.90
C SER A 85 12.43 -1.94 -11.75
N THR A 86 11.25 -1.35 -11.53
CA THR A 86 10.02 -2.06 -11.24
C THR A 86 8.79 -1.32 -11.79
N ILE A 87 7.67 -2.03 -11.92
CA ILE A 87 6.36 -1.43 -12.02
C ILE A 87 5.88 -1.20 -10.58
N VAL A 88 5.30 -0.03 -10.32
CA VAL A 88 4.73 0.32 -9.00
C VAL A 88 3.21 0.35 -9.12
N ILE A 89 2.53 -0.37 -8.23
CA ILE A 89 1.07 -0.30 -8.06
C ILE A 89 0.82 0.29 -6.69
N GLY A 90 0.22 1.47 -6.63
CA GLY A 90 -0.05 2.16 -5.38
C GLY A 90 -1.54 2.40 -5.15
N ASN A 91 -2.02 2.01 -3.97
CA ASN A 91 -3.39 2.26 -3.54
C ASN A 91 -3.44 3.34 -2.45
N SER A 92 -4.35 4.31 -2.59
CA SER A 92 -4.56 5.35 -1.58
C SER A 92 -3.26 6.08 -1.22
N LEU A 93 -2.83 6.06 0.05
CA LEU A 93 -1.52 6.58 0.50
C LEU A 93 -0.35 5.92 -0.25
N GLY A 94 -0.44 4.62 -0.55
CA GLY A 94 0.57 3.93 -1.36
C GLY A 94 0.70 4.51 -2.77
N GLY A 95 -0.40 5.01 -3.34
CA GLY A 95 -0.39 5.76 -4.59
C GLY A 95 0.36 7.09 -4.48
N HIS A 96 0.14 7.85 -3.41
CA HIS A 96 0.87 9.09 -3.12
C HIS A 96 2.38 8.83 -2.95
N ILE A 97 2.74 7.78 -2.21
CA ILE A 97 4.13 7.33 -2.08
C ILE A 97 4.70 6.98 -3.45
N GLY A 98 3.96 6.23 -4.28
CA GLY A 98 4.34 5.87 -5.64
C GLY A 98 4.58 7.07 -6.56
N LEU A 99 3.72 8.09 -6.47
CA LEU A 99 3.89 9.37 -7.18
C LEU A 99 5.19 10.07 -6.79
N LEU A 100 5.40 10.23 -5.48
CA LEU A 100 6.60 10.91 -4.97
C LEU A 100 7.86 10.07 -5.25
N PHE A 101 7.79 8.75 -5.10
CA PHE A 101 8.87 7.85 -5.45
C PHE A 101 9.25 7.97 -6.94
N THR A 102 8.25 8.00 -7.83
CA THR A 102 8.48 8.20 -9.26
C THR A 102 9.14 9.53 -9.55
N LYS A 103 8.70 10.60 -8.87
CA LYS A 103 9.33 11.93 -9.02
C LYS A 103 10.80 11.95 -8.59
N LEU A 104 11.12 11.27 -7.49
CA LEU A 104 12.48 11.28 -6.91
C LEU A 104 13.42 10.27 -7.58
N PHE A 105 12.87 9.13 -8.04
CA PHE A 105 13.63 7.99 -8.52
C PHE A 105 13.08 7.44 -9.85
N PHE A 106 12.73 8.32 -10.79
CA PHE A 106 12.05 7.94 -12.04
C PHE A 106 12.75 6.84 -12.81
N GLN A 107 14.08 6.77 -12.76
CA GLN A 107 14.88 5.73 -13.43
C GLN A 107 14.58 4.32 -12.92
N LYS A 108 14.00 4.20 -11.72
CA LYS A 108 13.62 2.91 -11.11
C LYS A 108 12.18 2.49 -11.43
N VAL A 109 11.40 3.35 -12.10
CA VAL A 109 9.99 3.11 -12.36
C VAL A 109 9.75 2.88 -13.85
N LYS A 110 9.40 1.64 -14.21
CA LYS A 110 8.98 1.29 -15.57
C LYS A 110 7.54 1.66 -15.88
N GLY A 111 6.71 1.72 -14.85
CA GLY A 111 5.31 2.07 -14.95
C GLY A 111 4.74 2.32 -13.55
N LEU A 112 3.75 3.20 -13.47
CA LEU A 112 3.03 3.53 -12.24
C LEU A 112 1.54 3.33 -12.46
N VAL A 113 0.93 2.50 -11.63
CA VAL A 113 -0.52 2.27 -11.59
C VAL A 113 -1.06 2.82 -10.28
N LEU A 114 -2.06 3.67 -10.36
CA LEU A 114 -2.68 4.33 -9.21
C LEU A 114 -4.13 3.85 -9.07
N THR A 115 -4.48 3.40 -7.87
CA THR A 115 -5.83 2.98 -7.53
C THR A 115 -6.33 3.79 -6.34
N GLY A 116 -7.31 4.67 -6.56
CA GLY A 116 -7.84 5.56 -5.51
C GLY A 116 -6.75 6.38 -4.79
N SER A 117 -5.76 6.87 -5.56
CA SER A 117 -4.57 7.53 -5.00
C SER A 117 -4.90 8.86 -4.33
N SER A 118 -4.36 9.11 -3.13
CA SER A 118 -4.18 10.46 -2.62
C SER A 118 -2.99 11.16 -3.32
N GLY A 119 -2.86 12.47 -3.11
CA GLY A 119 -1.75 13.26 -3.65
C GLY A 119 -1.91 13.74 -5.09
N LEU A 120 -3.03 13.43 -5.77
CA LEU A 120 -3.37 13.97 -7.10
C LEU A 120 -4.30 15.18 -6.99
N TYR A 121 -5.34 15.04 -6.20
CA TYR A 121 -6.30 16.09 -5.90
C TYR A 121 -6.84 15.85 -4.50
N GLU A 122 -6.65 16.81 -3.62
CA GLU A 122 -7.17 16.75 -2.25
C GLU A 122 -7.99 17.99 -1.95
N ASN A 123 -9.24 17.79 -1.57
CA ASN A 123 -10.01 18.85 -0.92
C ASN A 123 -9.44 19.05 0.48
N SER A 124 -9.01 20.27 0.78
CA SER A 124 -8.46 20.69 2.07
C SER A 124 -9.43 20.59 3.27
N MET A 125 -10.51 19.87 3.14
CA MET A 125 -11.58 19.71 4.13
C MET A 125 -11.37 18.51 5.08
N GLY A 126 -10.16 18.12 5.35
CA GLY A 126 -9.88 16.97 6.19
C GLY A 126 -9.28 17.27 7.54
N ASN A 127 -9.99 17.94 8.44
CA ASN A 127 -9.69 17.89 9.88
C ASN A 127 -10.23 16.61 10.55
N ALA A 128 -10.17 15.48 9.88
CA ALA A 128 -10.60 14.22 10.44
C ALA A 128 -9.41 13.39 10.89
N TYR A 129 -8.92 13.68 12.09
CA TYR A 129 -8.15 12.66 12.81
C TYR A 129 -9.08 11.46 13.00
N PRO A 130 -8.73 10.29 12.48
CA PRO A 130 -9.58 9.12 12.59
C PRO A 130 -9.81 8.81 14.07
N LYS A 131 -11.07 8.73 14.49
CA LYS A 131 -11.45 8.24 15.82
C LYS A 131 -11.31 6.72 15.81
N ARG A 132 -10.09 6.22 15.87
CA ARG A 132 -9.76 4.79 15.75
C ARG A 132 -10.48 3.90 16.76
N GLY A 133 -10.81 4.43 17.94
CA GLY A 133 -11.56 3.70 18.96
C GLY A 133 -13.07 3.63 18.75
N SER A 134 -13.61 4.15 17.65
CA SER A 134 -15.05 4.11 17.36
C SER A 134 -15.34 3.25 16.15
N TYR A 135 -15.87 2.06 16.38
CA TYR A 135 -16.28 1.14 15.33
C TYR A 135 -17.29 1.76 14.36
N GLU A 136 -18.27 2.52 14.86
CA GLU A 136 -19.25 3.23 14.03
C GLU A 136 -18.60 4.28 13.13
N TYR A 137 -17.59 5.01 13.64
CA TYR A 137 -16.84 5.96 12.84
C TYR A 137 -16.05 5.26 11.73
N ILE A 138 -15.37 4.16 12.05
CA ILE A 138 -14.63 3.36 11.08
C ILE A 138 -15.57 2.80 10.03
N LYS A 139 -16.70 2.21 10.44
CA LYS A 139 -17.72 1.70 9.53
C LYS A 139 -18.16 2.76 8.53
N LYS A 140 -18.58 3.94 9.03
CA LYS A 140 -19.00 5.05 8.17
C LYS A 140 -17.89 5.47 7.20
N LYS A 141 -16.63 5.52 7.65
CA LYS A 141 -15.51 5.88 6.80
C LYS A 141 -15.19 4.81 5.77
N THR A 142 -15.33 3.54 6.12
CA THR A 142 -15.18 2.43 5.18
C THR A 142 -16.26 2.47 4.10
N GLU A 143 -17.52 2.74 4.47
CA GLU A 143 -18.62 2.94 3.52
C GLU A 143 -18.33 4.10 2.53
N GLU A 144 -17.78 5.22 3.01
CA GLU A 144 -17.43 6.40 2.19
C GLU A 144 -16.34 6.14 1.16
N VAL A 145 -15.50 5.10 1.34
CA VAL A 145 -14.43 4.75 0.40
C VAL A 145 -14.95 4.08 -0.87
N PHE A 146 -16.09 3.40 -0.79
CA PHE A 146 -16.65 2.69 -1.93
C PHE A 146 -17.59 3.58 -2.75
N PHE A 147 -17.48 3.52 -4.08
CA PHE A 147 -18.44 4.16 -4.98
C PHE A 147 -19.88 3.66 -4.75
N ASN A 148 -20.01 2.37 -4.44
CA ASN A 148 -21.26 1.77 -4.02
C ASN A 148 -21.12 1.29 -2.57
N PRO A 149 -21.67 1.99 -1.57
CA PRO A 149 -21.54 1.60 -0.16
C PRO A 149 -22.07 0.20 0.17
N LYS A 150 -22.94 -0.38 -0.70
CA LYS A 150 -23.48 -1.73 -0.48
C LYS A 150 -22.49 -2.86 -0.68
N VAL A 151 -21.30 -2.58 -1.20
CA VAL A 151 -20.23 -3.58 -1.35
C VAL A 151 -19.34 -3.68 -0.10
N GLU A 152 -19.52 -2.77 0.85
CA GLU A 152 -18.86 -2.86 2.15
C GLU A 152 -19.38 -4.12 2.88
N THR A 153 -18.48 -4.87 3.47
CA THR A 153 -18.78 -6.04 4.29
C THR A 153 -18.29 -5.83 5.71
N LYS A 154 -18.87 -6.60 6.65
CA LYS A 154 -18.42 -6.56 8.04
C LYS A 154 -16.93 -6.89 8.16
N GLU A 155 -16.44 -7.84 7.36
CA GLU A 155 -15.04 -8.22 7.33
C GLU A 155 -14.13 -7.04 6.96
N HIS A 156 -14.54 -6.19 6.00
CA HIS A 156 -13.79 -4.98 5.64
C HIS A 156 -13.71 -3.99 6.81
N VAL A 157 -14.79 -3.83 7.56
CA VAL A 157 -14.83 -2.92 8.71
C VAL A 157 -13.97 -3.47 9.85
N ASP A 158 -14.10 -4.76 10.13
CA ASP A 158 -13.35 -5.45 11.19
C ASP A 158 -11.84 -5.38 10.91
N GLU A 159 -11.39 -5.65 9.67
CA GLU A 159 -9.98 -5.56 9.27
C GLU A 159 -9.41 -4.14 9.49
N VAL A 160 -10.19 -3.12 9.17
CA VAL A 160 -9.78 -1.71 9.38
C VAL A 160 -9.79 -1.32 10.86
N PHE A 161 -10.72 -1.87 11.64
CA PHE A 161 -10.83 -1.55 13.07
C PHE A 161 -9.72 -2.20 13.91
N GLU A 162 -9.25 -3.38 13.51
CA GLU A 162 -8.20 -4.15 14.18
C GLU A 162 -6.77 -3.68 13.81
N THR A 163 -6.61 -2.85 12.77
CA THR A 163 -5.32 -2.30 12.32
C THR A 163 -4.97 -1.01 13.07
#